data_20246a03df48d893e9548d0578d4a959
#
_entry.id   20246a03df48d893e9548d0578d4a959
#
_cell.length_a   1.000
_cell.length_b   1.000
_cell.length_c   1.000
_cell.angle_alpha   90.00
_cell.angle_beta   90.00
_cell.angle_gamma   90.00
#
_symmetry.space_group_name_H-M   'P 1'
#
loop_
_entity.id
_entity.type
_entity.pdbx_description
1 polymer ?
#
loop_
_entity_poly.entity_id
_entity_poly.type
_entity_poly.pdbx_seq_one_letter_code
_entity_poly.pdbx_strand_id
1 'polypeptide(L)'
;MHTRKTTQMEQPRINLTLDQTMPVQCEQCNHNVFEEGLVIRKASGLLTGTGQTSYMPIPVFACKACGHVNVEFLPKELRDLDQ
;
A
#
# COMPACT_ATOMS: atom_id res chain seq x y z
N MET A 1 -19.94 5.00 24.70
CA MET A 1 -19.67 4.91 24.24
C MET A 1 -19.25 4.69 23.81
N HIS A 2 -19.18 4.78 23.41
CA HIS A 2 -18.82 4.75 22.66
C HIS A 2 -18.24 4.52 22.02
N THR A 3 -18.16 4.49 21.89
CA THR A 3 -17.64 4.45 21.12
C THR A 3 -17.12 4.10 20.63
N ARG A 4 -17.15 4.23 20.37
CA ARG A 4 -16.70 4.13 19.60
C ARG A 4 -16.24 3.90 19.02
N LYS A 5 -16.11 3.96 18.79
CA LYS A 5 -15.76 3.88 17.97
C LYS A 5 -15.25 3.67 17.36
N THR A 6 -15.12 3.77 17.30
CA THR A 6 -14.73 3.72 16.52
C THR A 6 -14.19 3.53 15.97
N THR A 7 -14.06 3.57 15.78
CA THR A 7 -13.64 3.55 15.12
C THR A 7 -13.21 3.47 14.57
N GLN A 8 -13.11 3.66 14.15
CA GLN A 8 -12.83 3.62 13.45
C GLN A 8 -12.37 3.75 12.78
N MET A 9 -11.92 3.75 12.50
CA MET A 9 -11.60 3.84 11.68
C MET A 9 -11.90 3.92 11.01
N GLU A 10 -11.71 4.28 11.18
CA GLU A 10 -12.19 4.04 10.40
C GLU A 10 -12.41 4.27 9.04
N GLN A 11 -12.58 3.59 8.43
CA GLN A 11 -12.88 3.60 7.06
C GLN A 11 -14.20 4.22 6.77
N PRO A 12 -14.36 4.90 5.61
CA PRO A 12 -15.66 5.44 5.28
C PRO A 12 -16.69 4.34 5.24
N ARG A 13 -17.86 4.70 5.62
CA ARG A 13 -18.92 3.77 5.64
C ARG A 13 -19.51 3.63 4.27
N ILE A 14 -19.16 2.61 3.58
CA ILE A 14 -19.62 2.39 2.22
C ILE A 14 -20.60 1.25 2.20
N ASN A 15 -21.77 1.47 1.66
CA ASN A 15 -22.80 0.43 1.61
C ASN A 15 -22.72 -0.32 0.29
N LEU A 16 -21.57 -0.91 0.04
CA LEU A 16 -21.37 -1.69 -1.16
C LEU A 16 -21.44 -3.17 -0.87
N THR A 17 -21.95 -3.92 -1.83
CA THR A 17 -21.86 -5.37 -1.80
C THR A 17 -20.72 -5.78 -2.73
N LEU A 18 -20.26 -7.01 -2.57
CA LEU A 18 -19.12 -7.46 -3.37
C LEU A 18 -19.40 -7.44 -4.86
N ASP A 19 -20.65 -7.64 -5.26
CA ASP A 19 -20.97 -7.64 -6.68
C ASP A 19 -20.94 -6.26 -7.30
N GLN A 20 -20.79 -5.22 -6.48
CA GLN A 20 -20.63 -3.84 -6.97
C GLN A 20 -19.17 -3.46 -7.11
N THR A 21 -18.28 -4.35 -6.79
CA THR A 21 -16.85 -4.10 -6.86
C THR A 21 -16.25 -4.88 -8.02
N MET A 22 -14.99 -4.63 -8.28
CA MET A 22 -14.28 -5.29 -9.35
C MET A 22 -13.08 -6.01 -8.80
N PRO A 23 -12.77 -7.19 -9.32
CA PRO A 23 -11.57 -7.87 -8.86
C PRO A 23 -10.32 -7.17 -9.34
N VAL A 24 -9.26 -7.30 -8.56
CA VAL A 24 -7.95 -6.78 -8.95
C VAL A 24 -7.09 -7.96 -9.36
N GLN A 25 -6.43 -7.82 -10.50
CA GLN A 25 -5.54 -8.86 -11.00
C GLN A 25 -4.13 -8.32 -11.09
N CYS A 26 -3.17 -9.20 -10.88
CA CYS A 26 -1.77 -8.82 -11.01
C CYS A 26 -1.50 -8.37 -12.45
N GLU A 27 -0.84 -7.23 -12.58
CA GLU A 27 -0.52 -6.69 -13.90
C GLU A 27 0.45 -7.58 -14.66
N GLN A 28 1.17 -8.41 -13.94
CA GLN A 28 2.23 -9.19 -14.55
C GLN A 28 1.84 -10.63 -14.82
N CYS A 29 1.12 -11.27 -13.90
CA CYS A 29 0.79 -12.68 -14.05
C CYS A 29 -0.70 -12.98 -14.02
N ASN A 30 -1.52 -11.97 -13.81
CA ASN A 30 -2.98 -12.08 -13.78
C ASN A 30 -3.54 -12.87 -12.61
N HIS A 31 -2.71 -13.17 -11.61
CA HIS A 31 -3.18 -13.81 -10.40
C HIS A 31 -4.04 -12.82 -9.63
N ASN A 32 -4.99 -13.31 -8.85
CA ASN A 32 -5.93 -12.42 -8.18
C ASN A 32 -5.87 -12.49 -6.67
N VAL A 33 -4.83 -13.06 -6.11
CA VAL A 33 -4.64 -13.08 -4.66
C VAL A 33 -3.39 -12.32 -4.31
N PHE A 34 -3.51 -11.43 -3.33
CA PHE A 34 -2.42 -10.56 -2.94
C PHE A 34 -2.16 -10.72 -1.45
N GLU A 35 -0.96 -10.39 -1.05
CA GLU A 35 -0.60 -10.38 0.36
C GLU A 35 0.03 -9.05 0.70
N GLU A 36 -0.05 -8.69 1.97
CA GLU A 36 0.49 -7.42 2.42
C GLU A 36 1.99 -7.50 2.57
N GLY A 37 2.67 -6.47 2.10
CA GLY A 37 4.12 -6.39 2.22
C GLY A 37 4.53 -4.96 2.48
N LEU A 38 5.83 -4.74 2.59
CA LEU A 38 6.36 -3.42 2.83
C LEU A 38 7.40 -3.07 1.78
N VAL A 39 7.26 -1.88 1.22
CA VAL A 39 8.32 -1.28 0.44
C VAL A 39 9.11 -0.38 1.38
N ILE A 40 10.43 -0.52 1.39
CA ILE A 40 11.26 0.26 2.29
C ILE A 40 12.01 1.29 1.46
N ARG A 41 11.82 2.55 1.80
CA ARG A 41 12.61 3.63 1.20
C ARG A 41 13.59 4.13 2.25
N LYS A 42 14.72 4.62 1.80
CA LYS A 42 15.68 5.15 2.75
C LYS A 42 16.16 6.53 2.34
N ALA A 43 16.48 7.35 3.32
CA ALA A 43 17.02 8.67 3.11
C ALA A 43 18.38 8.75 3.79
N SER A 44 19.35 9.35 3.09
CA SER A 44 20.69 9.48 3.66
C SER A 44 20.69 10.46 4.82
N GLY A 45 21.71 10.35 5.66
CA GLY A 45 21.85 11.26 6.77
C GLY A 45 22.05 12.70 6.35
N LEU A 46 22.57 12.91 5.14
CA LEU A 46 22.70 14.26 4.64
C LEU A 46 21.35 14.91 4.39
N LEU A 47 20.41 14.13 3.85
CA LEU A 47 19.09 14.66 3.57
C LEU A 47 18.27 14.87 4.80
N THR A 48 18.42 13.99 5.78
CA THR A 48 17.63 14.09 7.00
C THR A 48 18.20 15.11 7.97
N GLY A 49 19.45 15.47 7.80
CA GLY A 49 20.10 16.41 8.71
C GLY A 49 20.55 15.79 10.02
N THR A 50 20.37 14.49 10.19
CA THR A 50 20.71 13.83 11.44
C THR A 50 22.06 13.12 11.41
N GLY A 51 22.63 12.96 10.22
CA GLY A 51 23.85 12.20 10.06
C GLY A 51 23.65 10.70 9.99
N GLN A 52 22.39 10.25 10.04
CA GLN A 52 22.08 8.84 10.03
C GLN A 52 21.07 8.52 8.96
N THR A 53 21.22 7.34 8.36
CA THR A 53 20.26 6.88 7.37
C THR A 53 18.93 6.57 8.04
N SER A 54 17.85 7.03 7.45
CA SER A 54 16.50 6.78 7.94
C SER A 54 15.75 5.93 6.95
N TYR A 55 14.87 5.07 7.46
CA TYR A 55 14.10 4.17 6.63
C TYR A 55 12.62 4.46 6.79
N MET A 56 11.90 4.40 5.67
CA MET A 56 10.46 4.60 5.66
C MET A 56 9.77 3.37 5.14
N PRO A 57 9.04 2.65 5.99
CA PRO A 57 8.25 1.51 5.51
C PRO A 57 6.93 2.00 4.95
N ILE A 58 6.56 1.47 3.81
CA ILE A 58 5.31 1.82 3.14
C ILE A 58 4.55 0.53 2.85
N PRO A 59 3.36 0.35 3.45
CA PRO A 59 2.61 -0.89 3.22
C PRO A 59 2.02 -0.93 1.82
N VAL A 60 2.12 -2.06 1.18
CA VAL A 60 1.58 -2.28 -0.16
C VAL A 60 1.04 -3.70 -0.22
N PHE A 61 0.32 -4.00 -1.30
CA PHE A 61 -0.11 -5.36 -1.58
C PHE A 61 0.69 -5.89 -2.73
N ALA A 62 1.23 -7.09 -2.57
CA ALA A 62 2.03 -7.74 -3.60
C ALA A 62 1.34 -9.02 -4.03
N CYS A 63 1.46 -9.35 -5.30
CA CYS A 63 0.89 -10.57 -5.82
C CYS A 63 1.46 -11.78 -5.09
N LYS A 64 0.58 -12.65 -4.61
CA LYS A 64 1.03 -13.80 -3.86
C LYS A 64 1.78 -14.80 -4.75
N ALA A 65 1.50 -14.80 -6.04
CA ALA A 65 2.12 -15.76 -6.95
C ALA A 65 3.48 -15.30 -7.45
N CYS A 66 3.63 -14.03 -7.80
CA CYS A 66 4.87 -13.56 -8.42
C CYS A 66 5.55 -12.42 -7.68
N GLY A 67 4.90 -11.86 -6.69
CA GLY A 67 5.51 -10.78 -5.90
C GLY A 67 5.41 -9.40 -6.49
N HIS A 68 4.80 -9.26 -7.65
CA HIS A 68 4.66 -7.96 -8.29
C HIS A 68 3.70 -7.07 -7.51
N VAL A 69 4.01 -5.79 -7.44
CA VAL A 69 3.11 -4.81 -6.83
C VAL A 69 2.50 -3.98 -7.94
N ASN A 70 1.17 -4.07 -8.07
CA ASN A 70 0.48 -3.30 -9.10
C ASN A 70 0.67 -1.81 -8.85
N VAL A 71 0.72 -1.05 -9.94
CA VAL A 71 0.90 0.38 -9.86
C VAL A 71 -0.16 1.03 -8.99
N GLU A 72 -1.38 0.53 -9.04
CA GLU A 72 -2.47 1.11 -8.27
C GLU A 72 -2.28 0.98 -6.76
N PHE A 73 -1.41 0.09 -6.31
CA PHE A 73 -1.15 -0.09 -4.88
C PHE A 73 0.01 0.77 -4.39
N LEU A 74 0.69 1.43 -5.29
CA LEU A 74 1.80 2.29 -4.91
C LEU A 74 1.29 3.70 -4.65
N PRO A 75 1.74 4.36 -3.59
CA PRO A 75 1.40 5.77 -3.42
C PRO A 75 1.89 6.58 -4.61
N LYS A 76 1.21 7.68 -4.86
CA LYS A 76 1.54 8.50 -6.01
C LYS A 76 3.01 8.91 -5.99
N GLU A 77 3.52 9.24 -4.82
CA GLU A 77 4.91 9.68 -4.70
C GLU A 77 5.88 8.62 -5.17
N LEU A 78 5.61 7.35 -4.89
CA LEU A 78 6.48 6.29 -5.33
C LEU A 78 6.37 6.05 -6.83
N ARG A 79 5.17 6.17 -7.36
CA ARG A 79 4.98 5.99 -8.79
C ARG A 79 5.75 7.03 -9.59
N ASP A 80 5.77 8.26 -9.09
CA ASP A 80 6.47 9.34 -9.76
C ASP A 80 7.97 9.16 -9.72
N LEU A 81 8.48 8.54 -8.66
CA LEU A 81 9.91 8.37 -8.51
C LEU A 81 10.46 7.23 -9.36
N ASP A 82 9.66 6.23 -9.61
CA ASP A 82 10.13 5.03 -10.26
C ASP A 82 9.88 5.01 -11.76
N GLN A 83 9.73 6.17 -12.37
CA GLN A 83 9.52 6.26 -13.82
C GLN A 83 10.77 6.44 -14.62
#